data_6ba7dafca0a26f1abd6c251ca2546bde
#
_entry.id   6ba7dafca0a26f1abd6c251ca2546bde
#
_cell.length_a   1.000
_cell.length_b   1.000
_cell.length_c   1.000
_cell.angle_alpha   90.00
_cell.angle_beta   90.00
_cell.angle_gamma   90.00
#
_symmetry.space_group_name_H-M   'P 1'
#
loop_
_entity.id
_entity.type
_entity.pdbx_description
1 polymer ?
#
loop_
_entity_poly.entity_id
_entity_poly.type
_entity_poly.pdbx_seq_one_letter_code
_entity_poly.pdbx_strand_id
1 'polypeptide(L)'
;MIMLVSCANQKNLRLANFSNDQKALITAFDADKPMRVFKINNAKDSVLLRQQSSYVKPDPNDITLRHFTKRLFATVRDSLSLGVGIAAPQVGILKNIIWVQRFDKADAPFEVYLNPRIINYSDQKQIQREGCLSIPNRKATLNTRSKAIVIEYDTMEGEHLEETISDFTSVIFQHEIDHLNGILFLDHLNQDVNTTN
;
A
#
# COMPACT_ATOMS: atom_id res chain seq x y z
N MET A 1 40.63 26.78 8.39
CA MET A 1 40.07 25.52 8.90
C MET A 1 38.57 25.57 8.62
N ILE A 2 38.15 25.12 7.44
CA ILE A 2 36.78 25.30 6.93
C ILE A 2 36.11 23.93 6.84
N MET A 3 34.95 23.88 7.42
CA MET A 3 34.02 22.76 7.59
C MET A 3 33.79 21.93 6.34
N LEU A 4 34.14 20.64 6.38
CA LEU A 4 33.78 19.62 5.40
C LEU A 4 32.87 18.54 6.01
N VAL A 5 32.04 18.86 7.02
CA VAL A 5 31.22 17.86 7.73
C VAL A 5 29.78 17.75 7.16
N SER A 6 29.35 18.71 6.30
CA SER A 6 27.91 18.80 5.91
C SER A 6 27.48 17.89 4.76
N CYS A 7 28.37 17.45 3.85
CA CYS A 7 27.96 16.72 2.64
C CYS A 7 27.71 15.21 2.84
N ALA A 8 28.39 14.59 3.80
CA ALA A 8 28.23 13.15 4.06
C ALA A 8 26.86 12.81 4.68
N ASN A 9 26.36 13.70 5.54
CA ASN A 9 25.08 13.50 6.23
C ASN A 9 23.86 13.68 5.29
N GLN A 10 23.96 14.57 4.29
CA GLN A 10 22.89 14.74 3.27
C GLN A 10 22.83 13.60 2.28
N LYS A 11 23.96 12.96 1.92
CA LYS A 11 23.95 11.77 1.04
C LYS A 11 23.33 10.57 1.73
N ASN A 12 23.60 10.36 3.01
CA ASN A 12 22.99 9.25 3.77
C ASN A 12 21.48 9.44 4.01
N LEU A 13 21.00 10.67 4.16
CA LEU A 13 19.57 10.96 4.26
C LEU A 13 18.80 10.69 2.96
N ARG A 14 19.44 10.84 1.78
CA ARG A 14 18.83 10.54 0.47
C ARG A 14 18.72 9.04 0.17
N LEU A 15 19.49 8.21 0.88
CA LEU A 15 19.48 6.75 0.72
C LEU A 15 18.62 6.02 1.76
N ALA A 16 18.17 6.73 2.80
CA ALA A 16 17.33 6.12 3.84
C ALA A 16 15.88 5.97 3.36
N ASN A 17 15.31 4.78 3.56
CA ASN A 17 13.91 4.51 3.21
C ASN A 17 12.92 5.40 3.97
N PHE A 18 13.24 5.77 5.21
CA PHE A 18 12.33 6.48 6.12
C PHE A 18 12.99 7.72 6.71
N SER A 19 12.23 8.82 6.83
CA SER A 19 12.61 9.99 7.60
C SER A 19 12.69 9.67 9.11
N ASN A 20 13.27 10.57 9.90
CA ASN A 20 13.33 10.39 11.35
C ASN A 20 11.93 10.33 11.99
N ASP A 21 10.98 11.15 11.52
CA ASP A 21 9.60 11.13 12.00
C ASP A 21 8.88 9.83 11.64
N GLN A 22 9.11 9.34 10.43
CA GLN A 22 8.58 8.03 10.02
C GLN A 22 9.19 6.89 10.85
N LYS A 23 10.50 6.91 11.11
CA LYS A 23 11.16 5.93 11.99
C LYS A 23 10.58 5.97 13.39
N ALA A 24 10.41 7.16 13.98
CA ALA A 24 9.81 7.31 15.30
C ALA A 24 8.39 6.70 15.36
N LEU A 25 7.57 6.97 14.34
CA LEU A 25 6.22 6.38 14.23
C LEU A 25 6.26 4.85 14.09
N ILE A 26 7.16 4.34 13.26
CA ILE A 26 7.33 2.91 13.00
C ILE A 26 7.79 2.18 14.27
N THR A 27 8.73 2.74 15.00
CA THR A 27 9.35 2.09 16.18
C THR A 27 8.69 2.47 17.52
N ALA A 28 7.59 3.23 17.49
CA ALA A 28 6.86 3.62 18.71
C ALA A 28 6.32 2.43 19.51
N PHE A 29 6.13 1.28 18.88
CA PHE A 29 5.64 0.04 19.48
C PHE A 29 6.34 -1.16 18.85
N ASP A 30 6.20 -2.34 19.48
CA ASP A 30 6.73 -3.60 18.99
C ASP A 30 6.15 -3.99 17.62
N ALA A 31 6.86 -4.84 16.91
CA ALA A 31 6.53 -5.22 15.53
C ALA A 31 5.20 -5.97 15.38
N ASP A 32 4.70 -6.60 16.43
CA ASP A 32 3.40 -7.30 16.50
C ASP A 32 2.22 -6.38 16.82
N LYS A 33 2.48 -5.10 17.13
CA LYS A 33 1.43 -4.13 17.48
C LYS A 33 0.90 -3.42 16.24
N PRO A 34 -0.44 -3.39 16.04
CA PRO A 34 -1.04 -2.66 14.94
C PRO A 34 -0.73 -1.16 15.00
N MET A 35 -0.78 -0.52 13.85
CA MET A 35 -0.69 0.93 13.71
C MET A 35 -2.09 1.54 13.62
N ARG A 36 -2.21 2.82 13.96
CA ARG A 36 -3.45 3.56 13.75
C ARG A 36 -3.77 3.65 12.25
N VAL A 37 -4.97 3.24 11.85
CA VAL A 37 -5.45 3.43 10.48
C VAL A 37 -5.95 4.86 10.29
N PHE A 38 -5.43 5.54 9.27
CA PHE A 38 -5.85 6.88 8.84
C PHE A 38 -7.20 6.80 8.13
N LYS A 39 -8.09 7.77 8.39
CA LYS A 39 -9.47 7.75 7.92
C LYS A 39 -9.88 9.05 7.25
N ILE A 40 -10.68 8.97 6.18
CA ILE A 40 -11.12 10.13 5.39
C ILE A 40 -12.00 11.12 6.18
N ASN A 41 -12.63 10.71 7.27
CA ASN A 41 -13.42 11.58 8.16
C ASN A 41 -12.56 12.42 9.11
N ASN A 42 -11.24 12.25 9.12
CA ASN A 42 -10.29 13.15 9.75
C ASN A 42 -9.61 13.99 8.65
N ALA A 43 -9.64 15.31 8.76
CA ALA A 43 -9.14 16.21 7.72
C ALA A 43 -7.64 16.02 7.41
N LYS A 44 -6.79 15.85 8.44
CA LYS A 44 -5.35 15.64 8.26
C LYS A 44 -5.05 14.28 7.62
N ASP A 45 -5.74 13.24 8.06
CA ASP A 45 -5.61 11.90 7.49
C ASP A 45 -6.04 11.90 6.01
N SER A 46 -7.18 12.57 5.70
CA SER A 46 -7.72 12.65 4.34
C SER A 46 -6.73 13.31 3.38
N VAL A 47 -6.07 14.39 3.80
CA VAL A 47 -5.03 15.04 2.98
C VAL A 47 -3.87 14.10 2.71
N LEU A 48 -3.42 13.34 3.72
CA LEU A 48 -2.31 12.41 3.55
C LEU A 48 -2.68 11.23 2.66
N LEU A 49 -3.89 10.67 2.83
CA LEU A 49 -4.38 9.54 2.01
C LEU A 49 -4.52 9.90 0.51
N ARG A 50 -4.47 11.18 0.15
CA ARG A 50 -4.51 11.68 -1.24
C ARG A 50 -3.13 11.98 -1.82
N GLN A 51 -2.07 11.70 -1.08
CA GLN A 51 -0.71 11.91 -1.57
C GLN A 51 -0.16 10.66 -2.23
N GLN A 52 0.70 10.87 -3.23
CA GLN A 52 1.44 9.80 -3.88
C GLN A 52 2.56 9.31 -2.96
N SER A 53 2.72 8.01 -2.91
CA SER A 53 3.79 7.33 -2.18
C SER A 53 5.12 7.35 -2.96
N SER A 54 6.20 7.12 -2.25
CA SER A 54 7.55 7.12 -2.82
C SER A 54 8.17 5.72 -2.82
N TYR A 55 9.13 5.53 -3.71
CA TYR A 55 9.92 4.31 -3.84
C TYR A 55 10.56 3.89 -2.50
N VAL A 56 10.66 2.59 -2.30
CA VAL A 56 11.38 1.94 -1.19
C VAL A 56 12.53 1.14 -1.77
N LYS A 57 13.74 1.38 -1.28
CA LYS A 57 14.88 0.52 -1.62
C LYS A 57 14.74 -0.81 -0.88
N PRO A 58 14.59 -1.93 -1.59
CA PRO A 58 14.57 -3.24 -0.96
C PRO A 58 15.90 -3.51 -0.26
N ASP A 59 15.83 -3.94 0.98
CA ASP A 59 17.01 -4.34 1.77
C ASP A 59 16.55 -5.26 2.90
N PRO A 60 16.85 -6.58 2.84
CA PRO A 60 16.47 -7.52 3.90
C PRO A 60 17.15 -7.23 5.24
N ASN A 61 18.21 -6.40 5.26
CA ASN A 61 18.91 -6.00 6.47
C ASN A 61 18.43 -4.67 7.05
N ASP A 62 17.54 -3.94 6.34
CA ASP A 62 16.92 -2.73 6.88
C ASP A 62 15.94 -3.09 8.01
N ILE A 63 16.42 -2.95 9.26
CA ILE A 63 15.66 -3.28 10.46
C ILE A 63 14.35 -2.47 10.53
N THR A 64 14.37 -1.21 10.10
CA THR A 64 13.16 -0.35 10.11
C THR A 64 12.14 -0.82 9.09
N LEU A 65 12.56 -1.20 7.89
CA LEU A 65 11.69 -1.75 6.85
C LEU A 65 11.03 -3.05 7.32
N ARG A 66 11.82 -3.97 7.87
CA ARG A 66 11.30 -5.23 8.45
C ARG A 66 10.35 -5.01 9.61
N HIS A 67 10.65 -4.05 10.49
CA HIS A 67 9.77 -3.70 11.60
C HIS A 67 8.46 -3.12 11.08
N PHE A 68 8.53 -2.20 10.12
CA PHE A 68 7.37 -1.58 9.51
C PHE A 68 6.46 -2.60 8.81
N THR A 69 7.03 -3.47 7.96
CA THR A 69 6.22 -4.48 7.25
C THR A 69 5.49 -5.40 8.21
N LYS A 70 6.11 -5.80 9.33
CA LYS A 70 5.44 -6.59 10.38
C LYS A 70 4.30 -5.83 11.05
N ARG A 71 4.51 -4.56 11.42
CA ARG A 71 3.45 -3.73 12.02
C ARG A 71 2.29 -3.49 11.05
N LEU A 72 2.60 -3.27 9.76
CA LEU A 72 1.58 -3.13 8.72
C LEU A 72 0.75 -4.42 8.57
N PHE A 73 1.41 -5.59 8.63
CA PHE A 73 0.74 -6.88 8.67
C PHE A 73 -0.14 -7.03 9.93
N ALA A 74 0.39 -6.72 11.11
CA ALA A 74 -0.39 -6.74 12.35
C ALA A 74 -1.65 -5.84 12.24
N THR A 75 -1.54 -4.72 11.52
CA THR A 75 -2.66 -3.78 11.33
C THR A 75 -3.77 -4.38 10.46
N VAL A 76 -3.45 -5.00 9.34
CA VAL A 76 -4.47 -5.63 8.47
C VAL A 76 -5.11 -6.85 9.14
N ARG A 77 -4.38 -7.52 10.02
CA ARG A 77 -4.82 -8.72 10.76
C ARG A 77 -5.45 -8.42 12.12
N ASP A 78 -5.45 -7.16 12.54
CA ASP A 78 -6.13 -6.77 13.78
C ASP A 78 -7.61 -7.19 13.74
N SER A 79 -8.09 -7.73 14.86
CA SER A 79 -9.46 -8.23 15.00
C SER A 79 -10.53 -7.19 14.68
N LEU A 80 -10.20 -5.90 14.82
CA LEU A 80 -11.08 -4.79 14.45
C LEU A 80 -11.03 -4.44 12.95
N SER A 81 -10.01 -4.90 12.24
CA SER A 81 -9.78 -4.62 10.82
C SER A 81 -10.25 -5.76 9.93
N LEU A 82 -9.73 -6.97 10.15
CA LEU A 82 -9.97 -8.18 9.36
C LEU A 82 -9.92 -7.92 7.85
N GLY A 83 -8.94 -7.10 7.43
CA GLY A 83 -8.75 -6.74 6.03
C GLY A 83 -8.09 -7.87 5.22
N VAL A 84 -8.25 -7.81 3.91
CA VAL A 84 -7.59 -8.71 2.96
C VAL A 84 -6.41 -8.05 2.23
N GLY A 85 -6.26 -6.73 2.40
CA GLY A 85 -5.14 -5.93 1.90
C GLY A 85 -4.97 -4.67 2.74
N ILE A 86 -3.78 -4.08 2.68
CA ILE A 86 -3.44 -2.80 3.29
C ILE A 86 -2.25 -2.15 2.59
N ALA A 87 -2.30 -0.84 2.42
CA ALA A 87 -1.22 -0.03 1.89
C ALA A 87 -0.59 0.88 2.95
N ALA A 88 0.70 1.13 2.86
CA ALA A 88 1.45 1.94 3.81
C ALA A 88 0.89 3.37 4.04
N PRO A 89 0.32 4.08 3.04
CA PRO A 89 -0.36 5.36 3.28
C PRO A 89 -1.50 5.29 4.29
N GLN A 90 -2.17 4.15 4.41
CA GLN A 90 -3.28 3.97 5.35
C GLN A 90 -2.85 4.02 6.82
N VAL A 91 -1.55 3.91 7.08
CA VAL A 91 -0.98 4.08 8.43
C VAL A 91 -0.05 5.31 8.54
N GLY A 92 -0.14 6.24 7.57
CA GLY A 92 0.59 7.50 7.59
C GLY A 92 2.01 7.43 7.02
N ILE A 93 2.39 6.35 6.36
CA ILE A 93 3.72 6.15 5.77
C ILE A 93 3.60 6.16 4.24
N LEU A 94 4.00 7.26 3.59
CA LEU A 94 3.93 7.44 2.13
C LEU A 94 5.07 6.69 1.42
N LYS A 95 5.00 5.35 1.47
CA LYS A 95 5.94 4.43 0.83
C LYS A 95 5.19 3.39 0.00
N ASN A 96 5.80 2.97 -1.13
CA ASN A 96 5.23 1.96 -2.01
C ASN A 96 5.36 0.58 -1.39
N ILE A 97 4.54 0.27 -0.39
CA ILE A 97 4.48 -1.02 0.31
C ILE A 97 3.02 -1.40 0.49
N ILE A 98 2.67 -2.63 0.12
CA ILE A 98 1.36 -3.21 0.35
C ILE A 98 1.46 -4.63 0.94
N TRP A 99 0.46 -5.06 1.68
CA TRP A 99 0.16 -6.46 1.97
C TRP A 99 -1.11 -6.86 1.25
N VAL A 100 -1.12 -8.07 0.68
CA VAL A 100 -2.27 -8.65 -0.02
C VAL A 100 -2.45 -10.10 0.41
N GLN A 101 -3.69 -10.50 0.69
CA GLN A 101 -4.05 -11.90 0.84
C GLN A 101 -4.25 -12.52 -0.54
N ARG A 102 -3.48 -13.56 -0.84
CA ARG A 102 -3.41 -14.23 -2.15
C ARG A 102 -4.43 -15.37 -2.23
N PHE A 103 -5.70 -15.03 -2.49
CA PHE A 103 -6.77 -16.02 -2.67
C PHE A 103 -6.60 -16.90 -3.91
N ASP A 104 -5.73 -16.51 -4.81
CA ASP A 104 -5.32 -17.27 -6.00
C ASP A 104 -4.23 -18.31 -5.72
N LYS A 105 -3.69 -18.37 -4.50
CA LYS A 105 -2.70 -19.35 -4.05
C LYS A 105 -3.30 -20.29 -3.00
N ALA A 106 -2.73 -21.50 -2.88
CA ALA A 106 -3.12 -22.45 -1.83
C ALA A 106 -2.99 -21.80 -0.45
N ASP A 107 -3.92 -22.10 0.47
CA ASP A 107 -3.98 -21.56 1.84
C ASP A 107 -4.16 -20.03 1.93
N ALA A 108 -4.36 -19.36 0.82
CA ALA A 108 -4.57 -17.90 0.71
C ALA A 108 -3.59 -17.10 1.60
N PRO A 109 -2.27 -17.23 1.41
CA PRO A 109 -1.28 -16.57 2.24
C PRO A 109 -1.34 -15.04 2.09
N PHE A 110 -0.86 -14.32 3.10
CA PHE A 110 -0.56 -12.90 2.98
C PHE A 110 0.87 -12.72 2.49
N GLU A 111 1.05 -11.86 1.49
CA GLU A 111 2.35 -11.54 0.91
C GLU A 111 2.58 -10.03 0.90
N VAL A 112 3.84 -9.60 1.13
CA VAL A 112 4.27 -8.20 1.07
C VAL A 112 4.89 -7.90 -0.29
N TYR A 113 4.55 -6.73 -0.83
CA TYR A 113 5.04 -6.24 -2.11
C TYR A 113 5.64 -4.86 -1.92
N LEU A 114 6.87 -4.68 -2.38
CA LEU A 114 7.55 -3.39 -2.43
C LEU A 114 7.45 -2.84 -3.86
N ASN A 115 7.21 -1.54 -3.97
CA ASN A 115 7.15 -0.82 -5.25
C ASN A 115 6.21 -1.44 -6.30
N PRO A 116 5.05 -2.01 -5.92
CA PRO A 116 4.18 -2.64 -6.89
C PRO A 116 3.62 -1.60 -7.86
N ARG A 117 3.58 -1.96 -9.15
CA ARG A 117 2.94 -1.20 -10.22
C ARG A 117 2.14 -2.13 -11.12
N ILE A 118 1.00 -1.68 -11.59
CA ILE A 118 0.26 -2.39 -12.63
C ILE A 118 0.81 -1.90 -13.96
N ILE A 119 1.32 -2.84 -14.77
CA ILE A 119 1.89 -2.56 -16.10
C ILE A 119 0.94 -2.94 -17.23
N ASN A 120 -0.07 -3.79 -16.93
CA ASN A 120 -1.11 -4.11 -17.91
C ASN A 120 -2.45 -4.41 -17.20
N TYR A 121 -3.55 -4.03 -17.85
CA TYR A 121 -4.92 -4.28 -17.41
C TYR A 121 -5.66 -5.07 -18.48
N SER A 122 -6.39 -6.12 -18.11
CA SER A 122 -7.31 -6.78 -19.06
C SER A 122 -8.48 -5.86 -19.43
N ASP A 123 -8.97 -5.97 -20.66
CA ASP A 123 -10.19 -5.28 -21.10
C ASP A 123 -11.42 -5.81 -20.36
N GLN A 124 -11.42 -7.11 -20.04
CA GLN A 124 -12.49 -7.72 -19.27
C GLN A 124 -12.52 -7.14 -17.86
N LYS A 125 -13.70 -6.61 -17.48
CA LYS A 125 -13.97 -6.09 -16.15
C LYS A 125 -14.74 -7.11 -15.31
N GLN A 126 -14.74 -6.88 -13.99
CA GLN A 126 -15.50 -7.68 -13.04
C GLN A 126 -16.25 -6.77 -12.06
N ILE A 127 -17.38 -7.28 -11.59
CA ILE A 127 -18.19 -6.60 -10.59
C ILE A 127 -17.74 -7.06 -9.22
N GLN A 128 -17.34 -6.11 -8.37
CA GLN A 128 -16.91 -6.41 -7.02
C GLN A 128 -17.41 -5.37 -6.02
N ARG A 129 -17.86 -5.86 -4.84
CA ARG A 129 -18.20 -4.99 -3.73
C ARG A 129 -16.96 -4.71 -2.90
N GLU A 130 -16.55 -3.44 -2.84
CA GLU A 130 -15.39 -3.00 -2.10
C GLU A 130 -15.77 -2.26 -0.81
N GLY A 131 -14.89 -2.37 0.19
CA GLY A 131 -14.84 -1.55 1.39
C GLY A 131 -13.39 -1.23 1.69
N CYS A 132 -13.13 -0.24 2.55
CA CYS A 132 -11.79 0.19 2.86
C CYS A 132 -11.67 0.51 4.35
N LEU A 133 -10.55 0.11 4.98
CA LEU A 133 -10.27 0.45 6.38
C LEU A 133 -10.20 1.96 6.63
N SER A 134 -9.76 2.72 5.61
CA SER A 134 -9.69 4.18 5.64
C SER A 134 -11.03 4.87 5.39
N ILE A 135 -12.07 4.14 4.99
CA ILE A 135 -13.40 4.67 4.65
C ILE A 135 -14.46 3.97 5.50
N PRO A 136 -14.65 4.41 6.77
CA PRO A 136 -15.54 3.71 7.69
C PRO A 136 -17.00 3.76 7.22
N ASN A 137 -17.73 2.67 7.48
CA ASN A 137 -19.17 2.54 7.27
C ASN A 137 -19.65 2.73 5.82
N ARG A 138 -18.76 2.63 4.83
CA ARG A 138 -19.11 2.76 3.41
C ARG A 138 -18.54 1.61 2.61
N LYS A 139 -19.41 0.97 1.84
CA LYS A 139 -19.08 -0.03 0.82
C LYS A 139 -19.76 0.36 -0.48
N ALA A 140 -19.17 0.03 -1.60
CA ALA A 140 -19.77 0.25 -2.93
C ALA A 140 -19.46 -0.92 -3.85
N THR A 141 -20.32 -1.13 -4.83
CA THR A 141 -20.10 -2.10 -5.90
C THR A 141 -19.50 -1.36 -7.09
N LEU A 142 -18.35 -1.81 -7.56
CA LEU A 142 -17.66 -1.28 -8.74
C LEU A 142 -17.71 -2.30 -9.87
N ASN A 143 -17.80 -1.82 -11.10
CA ASN A 143 -17.72 -2.61 -12.33
C ASN A 143 -16.48 -2.24 -13.18
N THR A 144 -15.62 -1.38 -12.66
CA THR A 144 -14.45 -0.82 -13.35
C THR A 144 -13.18 -1.64 -13.15
N ARG A 145 -13.14 -2.56 -12.18
CA ARG A 145 -11.96 -3.37 -11.89
C ARG A 145 -11.67 -4.36 -13.00
N SER A 146 -10.43 -4.36 -13.50
CA SER A 146 -9.99 -5.36 -14.47
C SER A 146 -9.98 -6.75 -13.85
N LYS A 147 -10.44 -7.75 -14.61
CA LYS A 147 -10.49 -9.15 -14.16
C LYS A 147 -9.11 -9.75 -14.00
N ALA A 148 -8.16 -9.33 -14.84
CA ALA A 148 -6.76 -9.68 -14.71
C ALA A 148 -5.88 -8.45 -14.86
N ILE A 149 -4.74 -8.45 -14.18
CA ILE A 149 -3.70 -7.42 -14.26
C ILE A 149 -2.33 -8.09 -14.34
N VAL A 150 -1.38 -7.41 -14.94
CA VAL A 150 0.04 -7.75 -14.83
C VAL A 150 0.68 -6.71 -13.92
N ILE A 151 1.34 -7.16 -12.88
CA ILE A 151 2.07 -6.30 -11.94
C ILE A 151 3.57 -6.54 -12.06
N GLU A 152 4.35 -5.51 -11.81
CA GLU A 152 5.76 -5.64 -11.45
C GLU A 152 5.95 -5.16 -10.01
N TYR A 153 6.92 -5.74 -9.31
CA TYR A 153 7.20 -5.40 -7.92
C TYR A 153 8.60 -5.86 -7.50
N ASP A 154 9.07 -5.33 -6.37
CA ASP A 154 10.29 -5.78 -5.75
C ASP A 154 9.97 -6.66 -4.52
N THR A 155 10.75 -7.72 -4.30
CA THR A 155 10.70 -8.51 -3.07
C THR A 155 11.49 -7.83 -1.96
N MET A 156 11.36 -8.30 -0.72
CA MET A 156 12.18 -7.84 0.41
C MET A 156 13.67 -8.13 0.21
N GLU A 157 14.00 -9.14 -0.57
CA GLU A 157 15.35 -9.59 -0.92
C GLU A 157 15.96 -8.77 -2.05
N GLY A 158 15.16 -7.94 -2.73
CA GLY A 158 15.61 -7.06 -3.82
C GLY A 158 15.49 -7.69 -5.21
N GLU A 159 14.76 -8.79 -5.34
CA GLU A 159 14.42 -9.34 -6.65
C GLU A 159 13.32 -8.50 -7.28
N HIS A 160 13.44 -8.19 -8.57
CA HIS A 160 12.39 -7.53 -9.36
C HIS A 160 11.64 -8.58 -10.16
N LEU A 161 10.32 -8.67 -9.93
CA LEU A 161 9.47 -9.73 -10.47
C LEU A 161 8.27 -9.14 -11.19
N GLU A 162 7.74 -9.92 -12.14
CA GLU A 162 6.50 -9.67 -12.86
C GLU A 162 5.56 -10.85 -12.65
N GLU A 163 4.27 -10.58 -12.40
CA GLU A 163 3.27 -11.62 -12.15
C GLU A 163 1.91 -11.23 -12.73
N THR A 164 1.21 -12.21 -13.30
CA THR A 164 -0.19 -12.04 -13.69
C THR A 164 -1.11 -12.44 -12.55
N ILE A 165 -1.99 -11.53 -12.16
CA ILE A 165 -2.96 -11.71 -11.08
C ILE A 165 -4.37 -11.62 -11.65
N SER A 166 -5.28 -12.52 -11.23
CA SER A 166 -6.65 -12.55 -11.73
C SER A 166 -7.72 -12.59 -10.65
N ASP A 167 -8.94 -12.40 -11.07
CA ASP A 167 -10.17 -12.52 -10.28
C ASP A 167 -10.14 -11.63 -9.02
N PHE A 168 -10.65 -12.09 -7.88
CA PHE A 168 -10.75 -11.29 -6.67
C PHE A 168 -9.40 -10.75 -6.18
N THR A 169 -8.32 -11.54 -6.30
CA THR A 169 -6.99 -11.09 -5.91
C THR A 169 -6.54 -9.87 -6.74
N SER A 170 -6.89 -9.81 -8.04
CA SER A 170 -6.58 -8.64 -8.86
C SER A 170 -7.28 -7.37 -8.36
N VAL A 171 -8.50 -7.50 -7.81
CA VAL A 171 -9.22 -6.35 -7.22
C VAL A 171 -8.48 -5.82 -6.00
N ILE A 172 -7.99 -6.73 -5.13
CA ILE A 172 -7.23 -6.32 -3.94
C ILE A 172 -5.97 -5.55 -4.35
N PHE A 173 -5.19 -6.06 -5.30
CA PHE A 173 -4.02 -5.34 -5.81
C PHE A 173 -4.37 -3.97 -6.39
N GLN A 174 -5.41 -3.87 -7.22
CA GLN A 174 -5.86 -2.60 -7.78
C GLN A 174 -6.23 -1.61 -6.67
N HIS A 175 -6.94 -2.06 -5.64
CA HIS A 175 -7.34 -1.24 -4.49
C HIS A 175 -6.11 -0.74 -3.70
N GLU A 176 -5.17 -1.62 -3.38
CA GLU A 176 -3.99 -1.24 -2.58
C GLU A 176 -3.00 -0.38 -3.37
N ILE A 177 -2.84 -0.62 -4.69
CA ILE A 177 -2.00 0.21 -5.55
C ILE A 177 -2.65 1.60 -5.77
N ASP A 178 -3.97 1.69 -5.84
CA ASP A 178 -4.67 2.97 -5.85
C ASP A 178 -4.29 3.82 -4.64
N HIS A 179 -4.25 3.25 -3.43
CA HIS A 179 -3.80 3.95 -2.22
C HIS A 179 -2.38 4.50 -2.35
N LEU A 180 -1.46 3.80 -3.02
CA LEU A 180 -0.10 4.29 -3.25
C LEU A 180 -0.08 5.53 -4.15
N ASN A 181 -1.09 5.69 -5.00
CA ASN A 181 -1.26 6.80 -5.92
C ASN A 181 -2.21 7.90 -5.38
N GLY A 182 -2.64 7.80 -4.12
CA GLY A 182 -3.58 8.74 -3.51
C GLY A 182 -5.02 8.64 -4.03
N ILE A 183 -5.37 7.51 -4.66
CA ILE A 183 -6.69 7.20 -5.20
C ILE A 183 -7.45 6.35 -4.18
N LEU A 184 -8.75 6.60 -4.05
CA LEU A 184 -9.65 5.81 -3.20
C LEU A 184 -10.70 5.12 -4.07
N PHE A 185 -11.21 3.97 -3.64
CA PHE A 185 -12.19 3.22 -4.43
C PHE A 185 -13.46 4.06 -4.76
N LEU A 186 -13.77 5.05 -3.95
CA LEU A 186 -14.89 5.96 -4.19
C LEU A 186 -14.71 6.85 -5.44
N ASP A 187 -13.47 7.08 -5.88
CA ASP A 187 -13.19 7.90 -7.07
C ASP A 187 -13.62 7.16 -8.34
N HIS A 188 -13.62 5.84 -8.32
CA HIS A 188 -14.09 5.02 -9.43
C HIS A 188 -15.62 5.08 -9.62
N LEU A 189 -16.39 5.40 -8.57
CA LEU A 189 -17.85 5.55 -8.68
C LEU A 189 -18.26 6.74 -9.59
N ASN A 190 -17.43 7.77 -9.65
CA ASN A 190 -17.72 8.96 -10.45
C ASN A 190 -17.39 8.75 -11.95
N GLN A 191 -16.64 7.70 -12.29
CA GLN A 191 -16.31 7.35 -13.68
C GLN A 191 -17.46 6.61 -14.37
N ASP A 192 -18.27 5.86 -13.63
CA ASP A 192 -19.42 5.12 -14.16
C ASP A 192 -20.53 6.03 -14.67
N VAL A 193 -20.66 7.25 -14.13
CA VAL A 193 -21.73 8.21 -14.48
C VAL A 193 -21.46 8.90 -15.83
N ASN A 194 -20.19 8.95 -16.28
CA ASN A 194 -19.80 9.65 -17.52
C ASN A 194 -19.78 8.73 -18.77
N THR A 195 -20.01 7.44 -18.61
CA THR A 195 -20.00 6.47 -19.73
C THR A 195 -21.40 6.10 -20.25
N THR A 196 -22.46 6.73 -19.72
CA THR A 196 -23.86 6.49 -20.10
C THR A 196 -24.52 7.69 -20.80
N ASN A 197 -23.76 8.45 -21.60
CA ASN A 197 -24.30 9.48 -22.51
C ASN A 197 -23.94 9.17 -23.95
#